data_3e89ac03b9f7b9199ac42cc8ed017275
#
_entry.id   3e89ac03b9f7b9199ac42cc8ed017275
#
_cell.length_a   1.000
_cell.length_b   1.000
_cell.length_c   1.000
_cell.angle_alpha   90.00
_cell.angle_beta   90.00
_cell.angle_gamma   90.00
#
_symmetry.space_group_name_H-M   'P 1'
#
loop_
_entity.id
_entity.type
_entity.pdbx_description
1 polymer ?
#
loop_
_entity_poly.entity_id
_entity_poly.type
_entity_poly.pdbx_seq_one_letter_code
_entity_poly.pdbx_strand_id
1 'polypeptide(L)'
;MTYVDENLDALVEGPQPAATPGGVQAQVIGTGPTVRFSAMPEVFETLLFAARRRVVITTPYFVPNDALLSALCTTAYRGIDVTIVFPLRNDSWIVGAASRSYYADLLAAGVTIYEYEGGLLHTKSLTLDDDVALIGSANMDRRSFELNYENNILLSDVALTKAMRARQGEFLLDCRQVTRESVEQWSVTRRLWNNAIAVVGPVL
;
A
#
# COMPACT_ATOMS: atom_id res chain seq x y z
N MET A 1 -22.04 -16.45 22.26
CA MET A 1 -21.66 -15.56 21.16
C MET A 1 -22.37 -16.05 19.93
N THR A 2 -23.50 -15.43 19.58
CA THR A 2 -24.35 -15.88 18.45
C THR A 2 -23.67 -15.39 17.18
N TYR A 3 -23.15 -16.31 16.39
CA TYR A 3 -22.75 -16.03 15.00
C TYR A 3 -24.00 -15.57 14.25
N VAL A 4 -24.01 -14.34 13.78
CA VAL A 4 -24.96 -13.89 12.79
C VAL A 4 -24.44 -14.49 11.47
N ASP A 5 -25.11 -15.54 11.01
CA ASP A 5 -24.89 -16.11 9.69
C ASP A 5 -25.51 -15.11 8.69
N GLU A 6 -24.77 -14.03 8.38
CA GLU A 6 -25.18 -13.12 7.34
C GLU A 6 -25.04 -13.87 6.02
N ASN A 7 -26.15 -14.15 5.40
CA ASN A 7 -26.19 -14.75 4.06
C ASN A 7 -25.54 -13.77 3.07
N LEU A 8 -24.23 -13.92 2.87
CA LEU A 8 -23.45 -13.09 1.93
C LEU A 8 -24.03 -13.15 0.52
N ASP A 9 -24.65 -14.25 0.13
CA ASP A 9 -25.30 -14.40 -1.18
C ASP A 9 -26.48 -13.42 -1.31
N ALA A 10 -27.23 -13.16 -0.24
CA ALA A 10 -28.31 -12.18 -0.24
C ALA A 10 -27.82 -10.72 -0.37
N LEU A 11 -26.61 -10.42 0.08
CA LEU A 11 -25.97 -9.10 -0.10
C LEU A 11 -25.45 -8.92 -1.54
N VAL A 12 -25.03 -10.00 -2.19
CA VAL A 12 -24.56 -9.99 -3.59
C VAL A 12 -25.75 -9.99 -4.58
N GLU A 13 -26.84 -10.66 -4.22
CA GLU A 13 -28.06 -10.77 -5.05
C GLU A 13 -29.03 -9.59 -4.89
N GLY A 14 -28.74 -8.65 -3.97
CA GLY A 14 -29.54 -7.44 -3.80
C GLY A 14 -29.62 -6.60 -5.08
N PRO A 15 -30.71 -5.81 -5.26
CA PRO A 15 -30.83 -4.96 -6.44
C PRO A 15 -29.60 -4.04 -6.53
N GLN A 16 -28.91 -4.10 -7.65
CA GLN A 16 -27.79 -3.20 -7.93
C GLN A 16 -28.26 -1.75 -7.74
N PRO A 17 -27.61 -0.93 -6.92
CA PRO A 17 -28.03 0.44 -6.73
C PRO A 17 -28.06 1.14 -8.08
N ALA A 18 -29.16 1.86 -8.35
CA ALA A 18 -29.28 2.66 -9.56
C ALA A 18 -28.12 3.65 -9.62
N ALA A 19 -27.50 3.79 -10.81
CA ALA A 19 -26.43 4.76 -11.00
C ALA A 19 -26.89 6.16 -10.61
N THR A 20 -26.23 6.78 -9.65
CA THR A 20 -26.50 8.15 -9.24
C THR A 20 -25.91 9.10 -10.28
N PRO A 21 -26.69 10.01 -10.88
CA PRO A 21 -26.15 11.00 -11.80
C PRO A 21 -25.00 11.79 -11.14
N GLY A 22 -23.84 11.84 -11.79
CA GLY A 22 -22.64 12.46 -11.24
C GLY A 22 -21.92 11.67 -10.16
N GLY A 23 -22.34 10.43 -9.87
CA GLY A 23 -21.65 9.52 -8.97
C GLY A 23 -20.41 8.89 -9.62
N VAL A 24 -19.52 8.35 -8.77
CA VAL A 24 -18.32 7.62 -9.21
C VAL A 24 -18.51 6.12 -8.97
N GLN A 25 -17.88 5.30 -9.80
CA GLN A 25 -17.81 3.86 -9.55
C GLN A 25 -16.91 3.58 -8.34
N ALA A 26 -17.47 2.94 -7.34
CA ALA A 26 -16.77 2.59 -6.12
C ALA A 26 -17.11 1.15 -5.70
N GLN A 27 -16.10 0.42 -5.23
CA GLN A 27 -16.24 -0.90 -4.63
C GLN A 27 -15.67 -0.86 -3.22
N VAL A 28 -16.48 -1.24 -2.24
CA VAL A 28 -16.01 -1.42 -0.85
C VAL A 28 -15.40 -2.80 -0.72
N ILE A 29 -14.18 -2.88 -0.19
CA ILE A 29 -13.43 -4.10 0.04
C ILE A 29 -13.20 -4.21 1.54
N GLY A 30 -14.09 -4.93 2.22
CA GLY A 30 -13.93 -5.30 3.62
C GLY A 30 -13.10 -6.58 3.73
N THR A 31 -12.11 -6.62 4.60
CA THR A 31 -11.26 -7.79 4.84
C THR A 31 -11.05 -8.00 6.34
N GLY A 32 -10.67 -9.22 6.72
CA GLY A 32 -10.37 -9.54 8.11
C GLY A 32 -10.10 -11.02 8.30
N PRO A 33 -9.68 -11.41 9.51
CA PRO A 33 -9.27 -12.78 9.80
C PRO A 33 -10.37 -13.83 9.61
N THR A 34 -11.64 -13.41 9.61
CA THR A 34 -12.80 -14.29 9.37
C THR A 34 -13.46 -14.05 8.01
N VAL A 35 -12.96 -13.08 7.23
CA VAL A 35 -13.52 -12.71 5.93
C VAL A 35 -12.38 -12.67 4.92
N ARG A 36 -12.34 -13.64 4.01
CA ARG A 36 -11.37 -13.79 2.92
C ARG A 36 -9.95 -13.37 3.30
N PHE A 37 -9.26 -14.24 3.99
CA PHE A 37 -7.97 -14.05 4.65
C PHE A 37 -6.87 -13.40 3.79
N SER A 38 -6.79 -13.58 2.52
CA SER A 38 -5.71 -13.04 1.66
C SER A 38 -6.18 -11.97 0.67
N ALA A 39 -7.37 -11.41 0.87
CA ALA A 39 -7.96 -10.53 -0.13
C ALA A 39 -7.15 -9.25 -0.39
N MET A 40 -6.60 -8.61 0.65
CA MET A 40 -5.86 -7.35 0.44
C MET A 40 -4.56 -7.51 -0.33
N PRO A 41 -3.67 -8.47 -0.04
CA PRO A 41 -2.53 -8.75 -0.91
C PRO A 41 -2.92 -8.98 -2.36
N GLU A 42 -3.95 -9.81 -2.62
CA GLU A 42 -4.44 -10.10 -3.97
C GLU A 42 -4.95 -8.84 -4.69
N VAL A 43 -5.63 -7.93 -3.98
CA VAL A 43 -6.07 -6.65 -4.54
C VAL A 43 -4.87 -5.78 -4.91
N PHE A 44 -3.89 -5.63 -4.02
CA PHE A 44 -2.67 -4.87 -4.32
C PHE A 44 -1.92 -5.46 -5.51
N GLU A 45 -1.71 -6.76 -5.54
CA GLU A 45 -1.03 -7.46 -6.63
C GLU A 45 -1.76 -7.29 -7.96
N THR A 46 -3.09 -7.43 -7.95
CA THR A 46 -3.93 -7.22 -9.13
C THR A 46 -3.79 -5.80 -9.69
N LEU A 47 -3.83 -4.79 -8.81
CA LEU A 47 -3.66 -3.39 -9.22
C LEU A 47 -2.26 -3.12 -9.78
N LEU A 48 -1.22 -3.67 -9.14
CA LEU A 48 0.16 -3.55 -9.60
C LEU A 48 0.36 -4.17 -10.98
N PHE A 49 -0.18 -5.36 -11.22
CA PHE A 49 -0.10 -6.02 -12.52
C PHE A 49 -0.95 -5.33 -13.60
N ALA A 50 -2.05 -4.68 -13.22
CA ALA A 50 -2.88 -3.90 -14.13
C ALA A 50 -2.24 -2.57 -14.56
N ALA A 51 -1.25 -2.08 -13.81
CA ALA A 51 -0.57 -0.81 -14.09
C ALA A 51 0.10 -0.79 -15.48
N ARG A 52 -0.06 0.34 -16.18
CA ARG A 52 0.46 0.54 -17.53
C ARG A 52 1.47 1.67 -17.63
N ARG A 53 1.42 2.66 -16.74
CA ARG A 53 2.26 3.87 -16.78
C ARG A 53 2.88 4.19 -15.45
N ARG A 54 2.06 4.30 -14.41
CA ARG A 54 2.54 4.71 -13.09
C ARG A 54 1.68 4.19 -11.94
N VAL A 55 2.32 4.02 -10.81
CA VAL A 55 1.69 3.71 -9.52
C VAL A 55 2.30 4.63 -8.46
N VAL A 56 1.46 5.31 -7.67
CA VAL A 56 1.93 6.08 -6.51
C VAL A 56 1.26 5.54 -5.25
N ILE A 57 2.06 5.16 -4.28
CA ILE A 57 1.63 4.54 -3.03
C ILE A 57 2.02 5.42 -1.86
N THR A 58 1.12 5.62 -0.91
CA THR A 58 1.44 6.14 0.42
C THR A 58 1.05 5.12 1.46
N THR A 59 1.95 4.74 2.34
CA THR A 59 1.67 3.81 3.43
C THR A 59 2.59 4.07 4.62
N PRO A 60 2.07 4.13 5.86
CA PRO A 60 2.91 4.28 7.04
C PRO A 60 3.69 3.02 7.37
N TYR A 61 3.14 1.83 7.06
CA TYR A 61 3.72 0.54 7.41
C TYR A 61 3.90 -0.30 6.16
N PHE A 62 5.13 -0.80 6.00
CA PHE A 62 5.50 -1.61 4.86
C PHE A 62 6.33 -2.81 5.31
N VAL A 63 5.67 -3.93 5.50
CA VAL A 63 6.25 -5.24 5.79
C VAL A 63 5.52 -6.27 4.92
N PRO A 64 5.73 -6.20 3.59
CA PRO A 64 4.99 -7.01 2.64
C PRO A 64 5.33 -8.49 2.77
N ASN A 65 4.43 -9.33 2.28
CA ASN A 65 4.78 -10.71 1.97
C ASN A 65 5.61 -10.77 0.68
N ASP A 66 6.21 -11.94 0.40
CA ASP A 66 7.09 -12.13 -0.76
C ASP A 66 6.35 -11.87 -2.10
N ALA A 67 5.07 -12.23 -2.18
CA ALA A 67 4.27 -12.06 -3.39
C ALA A 67 4.06 -10.57 -3.71
N LEU A 68 3.69 -9.76 -2.72
CA LEU A 68 3.50 -8.32 -2.90
C LEU A 68 4.84 -7.61 -3.20
N LEU A 69 5.93 -7.97 -2.52
CA LEU A 69 7.27 -7.44 -2.83
C LEU A 69 7.66 -7.77 -4.28
N SER A 70 7.47 -9.03 -4.68
CA SER A 70 7.73 -9.47 -6.05
C SER A 70 6.87 -8.73 -7.08
N ALA A 71 5.59 -8.50 -6.78
CA ALA A 71 4.69 -7.75 -7.66
C ALA A 71 5.14 -6.29 -7.84
N LEU A 72 5.56 -5.62 -6.77
CA LEU A 72 6.12 -4.25 -6.82
C LEU A 72 7.39 -4.20 -7.69
N CYS A 73 8.35 -5.08 -7.43
CA CYS A 73 9.59 -5.16 -8.20
C CYS A 73 9.31 -5.49 -9.68
N THR A 74 8.46 -6.47 -9.96
CA THR A 74 8.09 -6.86 -11.33
C THR A 74 7.42 -5.72 -12.06
N THR A 75 6.56 -4.95 -11.39
CA THR A 75 5.91 -3.78 -11.98
C THR A 75 6.93 -2.73 -12.38
N ALA A 76 7.90 -2.43 -11.52
CA ALA A 76 8.99 -1.52 -11.84
C ALA A 76 9.89 -2.06 -12.98
N TYR A 77 10.25 -3.35 -13.00
CA TYR A 77 11.01 -3.98 -14.09
C TYR A 77 10.30 -3.93 -15.45
N ARG A 78 8.96 -3.87 -15.46
CA ARG A 78 8.17 -3.66 -16.68
C ARG A 78 8.30 -2.23 -17.23
N GLY A 79 9.03 -1.33 -16.56
CA GLY A 79 9.18 0.07 -16.93
C GLY A 79 8.03 0.96 -16.46
N ILE A 80 7.20 0.50 -15.55
CA ILE A 80 6.16 1.30 -14.91
C ILE A 80 6.82 2.20 -13.85
N ASP A 81 6.45 3.48 -13.83
CA ASP A 81 6.88 4.43 -12.80
C ASP A 81 6.21 4.08 -11.46
N VAL A 82 6.95 3.44 -10.56
CA VAL A 82 6.47 3.06 -9.23
C VAL A 82 7.10 3.98 -8.19
N THR A 83 6.28 4.75 -7.51
CA THR A 83 6.69 5.66 -6.43
C THR A 83 6.04 5.24 -5.12
N ILE A 84 6.83 5.14 -4.05
CA ILE A 84 6.33 4.85 -2.70
C ILE A 84 6.77 5.97 -1.75
N VAL A 85 5.80 6.47 -0.97
CA VAL A 85 6.04 7.49 0.07
C VAL A 85 5.83 6.86 1.44
N PHE A 86 6.89 6.86 2.24
CA PHE A 86 6.91 6.41 3.63
C PHE A 86 7.04 7.60 4.58
N PRO A 87 6.60 7.52 5.84
CA PRO A 87 6.98 8.51 6.84
C PRO A 87 8.47 8.38 7.20
N LEU A 88 9.20 9.49 7.30
CA LEU A 88 10.57 9.50 7.84
C LEU A 88 10.57 9.04 9.30
N ARG A 89 9.59 9.52 10.07
CA ARG A 89 9.37 9.14 11.47
C ARG A 89 8.11 8.32 11.58
N ASN A 90 8.26 7.06 11.96
CA ASN A 90 7.17 6.15 12.19
C ASN A 90 6.82 6.16 13.69
N ASP A 91 5.54 6.03 14.05
CA ASP A 91 5.08 5.86 15.44
C ASP A 91 5.54 4.52 16.05
N SER A 92 5.74 3.50 15.20
CA SER A 92 6.41 2.25 15.55
C SER A 92 7.83 2.23 14.98
N TRP A 93 8.83 2.42 15.83
CA TRP A 93 10.24 2.35 15.42
C TRP A 93 10.64 0.98 14.85
N ILE A 94 9.99 -0.09 15.34
CA ILE A 94 10.21 -1.46 14.87
C ILE A 94 9.72 -1.61 13.42
N VAL A 95 8.49 -1.18 13.14
CA VAL A 95 7.93 -1.23 11.79
C VAL A 95 8.73 -0.33 10.85
N GLY A 96 9.16 0.84 11.31
CA GLY A 96 10.02 1.72 10.53
C GLY A 96 11.38 1.08 10.19
N ALA A 97 11.97 0.31 11.10
CA ALA A 97 13.20 -0.43 10.84
C ALA A 97 12.96 -1.60 9.87
N ALA A 98 11.87 -2.37 10.07
CA ALA A 98 11.48 -3.44 9.17
C ALA A 98 11.22 -2.92 7.75
N SER A 99 10.49 -1.82 7.59
CA SER A 99 10.22 -1.21 6.27
C SER A 99 11.51 -0.86 5.52
N ARG A 100 12.52 -0.36 6.22
CA ARG A 100 13.80 0.03 5.62
C ARG A 100 14.64 -1.16 5.13
N SER A 101 14.39 -2.38 5.58
CA SER A 101 15.09 -3.56 5.09
C SER A 101 14.78 -3.85 3.61
N TYR A 102 13.60 -3.46 3.14
CA TYR A 102 13.14 -3.67 1.75
C TYR A 102 13.63 -2.59 0.77
N TYR A 103 14.22 -1.49 1.27
CA TYR A 103 14.60 -0.37 0.41
C TYR A 103 15.62 -0.75 -0.66
N ALA A 104 16.60 -1.58 -0.32
CA ALA A 104 17.62 -2.01 -1.27
C ALA A 104 17.02 -2.77 -2.47
N ASP A 105 16.08 -3.70 -2.20
CA ASP A 105 15.44 -4.50 -3.25
C ASP A 105 14.52 -3.66 -4.13
N LEU A 106 13.71 -2.78 -3.51
CA LEU A 106 12.83 -1.86 -4.23
C LEU A 106 13.62 -0.91 -5.13
N LEU A 107 14.68 -0.28 -4.60
CA LEU A 107 15.54 0.62 -5.38
C LEU A 107 16.29 -0.11 -6.49
N ALA A 108 16.71 -1.37 -6.24
CA ALA A 108 17.34 -2.20 -7.26
C ALA A 108 16.40 -2.52 -8.42
N ALA A 109 15.11 -2.67 -8.13
CA ALA A 109 14.07 -2.88 -9.14
C ALA A 109 13.69 -1.61 -9.92
N GLY A 110 14.11 -0.42 -9.46
CA GLY A 110 13.77 0.86 -10.09
C GLY A 110 12.59 1.58 -9.45
N VAL A 111 12.12 1.12 -8.28
CA VAL A 111 11.11 1.84 -7.50
C VAL A 111 11.70 3.13 -6.94
N THR A 112 10.98 4.24 -7.06
CA THR A 112 11.35 5.51 -6.44
C THR A 112 10.79 5.58 -5.02
N ILE A 113 11.64 5.84 -4.05
CA ILE A 113 11.28 5.91 -2.64
C ILE A 113 11.45 7.32 -2.11
N TYR A 114 10.43 7.80 -1.40
CA TYR A 114 10.44 9.05 -0.67
C TYR A 114 10.15 8.85 0.81
N GLU A 115 10.85 9.59 1.68
CA GLU A 115 10.55 9.69 3.10
C GLU A 115 9.98 11.08 3.40
N TYR A 116 8.73 11.13 3.88
CA TYR A 116 8.01 12.35 4.24
C TYR A 116 8.53 12.94 5.55
N GLU A 117 8.94 14.20 5.54
CA GLU A 117 9.54 14.91 6.66
C GLU A 117 8.55 15.79 7.44
N GLY A 118 7.37 16.06 6.87
CA GLY A 118 6.36 16.98 7.42
C GLY A 118 5.58 16.45 8.64
N GLY A 119 6.02 15.35 9.25
CA GLY A 119 5.41 14.78 10.44
C GLY A 119 4.96 13.32 10.25
N LEU A 120 3.84 12.92 10.88
CA LEU A 120 3.30 11.57 10.76
C LEU A 120 2.46 11.44 9.48
N LEU A 121 2.99 10.77 8.48
CA LEU A 121 2.20 10.34 7.32
C LEU A 121 1.48 9.04 7.67
N HIS A 122 0.15 9.09 7.83
CA HIS A 122 -0.65 7.91 8.18
C HIS A 122 -1.68 7.52 7.12
N THR A 123 -1.55 8.08 5.91
CA THR A 123 -2.40 7.80 4.76
C THR A 123 -2.06 6.44 4.14
N LYS A 124 -3.08 5.66 3.79
CA LYS A 124 -2.96 4.44 3.01
C LYS A 124 -3.72 4.66 1.73
N SER A 125 -2.99 4.93 0.66
CA SER A 125 -3.57 5.16 -0.66
C SER A 125 -2.68 4.62 -1.76
N LEU A 126 -3.31 4.20 -2.84
CA LEU A 126 -2.66 3.84 -4.08
C LEU A 126 -3.41 4.52 -5.22
N THR A 127 -2.70 5.21 -6.10
CA THR A 127 -3.23 5.67 -7.38
C THR A 127 -2.54 4.94 -8.50
N LEU A 128 -3.31 4.48 -9.46
CA LEU A 128 -2.86 3.69 -10.59
C LEU A 128 -3.23 4.43 -11.87
N ASP A 129 -2.26 4.64 -12.71
CA ASP A 129 -2.38 5.42 -13.93
C ASP A 129 -3.04 6.77 -13.67
N ASP A 130 -4.20 7.06 -14.26
CA ASP A 130 -4.91 8.32 -14.04
C ASP A 130 -6.40 8.10 -13.72
N ASP A 131 -6.84 6.87 -13.54
CA ASP A 131 -8.26 6.50 -13.51
C ASP A 131 -8.66 5.56 -12.36
N VAL A 132 -7.71 4.94 -11.67
CA VAL A 132 -8.00 4.05 -10.55
C VAL A 132 -7.31 4.54 -9.29
N ALA A 133 -8.05 4.51 -8.19
CA ALA A 133 -7.53 4.82 -6.86
C ALA A 133 -8.05 3.84 -5.82
N LEU A 134 -7.20 3.49 -4.88
CA LEU A 134 -7.52 2.72 -3.67
C LEU A 134 -7.18 3.55 -2.46
N ILE A 135 -8.12 3.70 -1.53
CA ILE A 135 -7.91 4.37 -0.25
C ILE A 135 -8.59 3.58 0.86
N GLY A 136 -7.99 3.51 2.03
CA GLY A 136 -8.59 2.80 3.14
C GLY A 136 -7.73 2.72 4.38
N SER A 137 -7.99 1.69 5.18
CA SER A 137 -7.32 1.45 6.44
C SER A 137 -6.14 0.47 6.32
N ALA A 138 -6.08 -0.38 5.28
CA ALA A 138 -5.07 -1.40 5.13
C ALA A 138 -3.69 -0.83 4.80
N ASN A 139 -2.70 -1.15 5.64
CA ASN A 139 -1.29 -0.95 5.34
C ASN A 139 -0.78 -2.06 4.42
N MET A 140 0.41 -1.89 3.89
CA MET A 140 1.12 -2.96 3.18
C MET A 140 1.96 -3.80 4.15
N ASP A 141 1.29 -4.39 5.14
CA ASP A 141 1.91 -5.24 6.15
C ASP A 141 1.05 -6.47 6.47
N ARG A 142 1.68 -7.49 7.05
CA ARG A 142 1.02 -8.75 7.39
C ARG A 142 -0.08 -8.60 8.43
N ARG A 143 0.01 -7.64 9.35
CA ARG A 143 -1.07 -7.41 10.33
C ARG A 143 -2.35 -6.95 9.66
N SER A 144 -2.24 -5.99 8.72
CA SER A 144 -3.40 -5.55 7.93
C SER A 144 -3.95 -6.66 7.05
N PHE A 145 -3.11 -7.62 6.62
CA PHE A 145 -3.55 -8.69 5.75
C PHE A 145 -4.19 -9.86 6.49
N GLU A 146 -3.67 -10.20 7.67
CA GLU A 146 -3.97 -11.45 8.36
C GLU A 146 -4.74 -11.28 9.66
N LEU A 147 -4.58 -10.16 10.36
CA LEU A 147 -5.04 -10.00 11.74
C LEU A 147 -6.09 -8.90 11.93
N ASN A 148 -6.06 -7.86 11.12
CA ASN A 148 -6.95 -6.72 11.29
C ASN A 148 -8.21 -6.87 10.43
N TYR A 149 -9.31 -6.28 10.90
CA TYR A 149 -10.43 -5.95 10.03
C TYR A 149 -10.11 -4.62 9.35
N GLU A 150 -10.08 -4.64 8.02
CA GLU A 150 -9.74 -3.49 7.20
C GLU A 150 -10.88 -3.15 6.24
N ASN A 151 -11.02 -1.88 5.94
CA ASN A 151 -12.00 -1.39 4.98
C ASN A 151 -11.33 -0.46 3.97
N ASN A 152 -11.45 -0.82 2.70
CA ASN A 152 -10.84 -0.10 1.62
C ASN A 152 -11.88 0.19 0.54
N ILE A 153 -11.69 1.29 -0.18
CA ILE A 153 -12.56 1.70 -1.27
C ILE A 153 -11.71 1.76 -2.54
N LEU A 154 -12.06 0.93 -3.49
CA LEU A 154 -11.53 0.97 -4.85
C LEU A 154 -12.42 1.87 -5.69
N LEU A 155 -11.83 2.84 -6.35
CA LEU A 155 -12.52 3.87 -7.13
C LEU A 155 -12.03 3.82 -8.58
N SER A 156 -12.95 3.93 -9.52
CA SER A 156 -12.65 4.06 -10.94
C SER A 156 -13.25 5.38 -11.46
N ASP A 157 -12.44 6.44 -11.40
CA ASP A 157 -12.81 7.79 -11.84
C ASP A 157 -11.58 8.65 -12.07
N VAL A 158 -11.49 9.28 -13.23
CA VAL A 158 -10.34 10.09 -13.64
C VAL A 158 -10.19 11.35 -12.80
N ALA A 159 -11.31 12.06 -12.51
CA ALA A 159 -11.23 13.32 -11.79
C ALA A 159 -10.81 13.11 -10.34
N LEU A 160 -11.39 12.10 -9.68
CA LEU A 160 -11.06 11.74 -8.31
C LEU A 160 -9.63 11.20 -8.19
N THR A 161 -9.18 10.33 -9.11
CA THR A 161 -7.82 9.83 -9.11
C THR A 161 -6.80 10.93 -9.30
N LYS A 162 -7.07 11.90 -10.18
CA LYS A 162 -6.21 13.09 -10.33
C LYS A 162 -6.19 13.95 -9.07
N ALA A 163 -7.32 14.14 -8.39
CA ALA A 163 -7.36 14.88 -7.12
C ALA A 163 -6.55 14.17 -6.02
N MET A 164 -6.67 12.83 -5.90
CA MET A 164 -5.88 12.06 -4.96
C MET A 164 -4.39 12.11 -5.29
N ARG A 165 -4.03 12.05 -6.56
CA ARG A 165 -2.63 12.19 -7.00
C ARG A 165 -2.08 13.59 -6.73
N ALA A 166 -2.88 14.63 -6.92
CA ALA A 166 -2.49 16.00 -6.55
C ALA A 166 -2.15 16.06 -5.05
N ARG A 167 -2.99 15.43 -4.20
CA ARG A 167 -2.74 15.33 -2.76
C ARG A 167 -1.45 14.54 -2.44
N GLN A 168 -1.20 13.43 -3.13
CA GLN A 168 0.06 12.69 -3.01
C GLN A 168 1.25 13.55 -3.46
N GLY A 169 1.08 14.38 -4.51
CA GLY A 169 2.08 15.35 -4.97
C GLY A 169 2.41 16.42 -3.93
N GLU A 170 1.42 16.89 -3.16
CA GLU A 170 1.67 17.80 -2.04
C GLU A 170 2.56 17.16 -0.97
N PHE A 171 2.37 15.87 -0.64
CA PHE A 171 3.27 15.18 0.28
C PHE A 171 4.70 15.13 -0.25
N LEU A 172 4.89 14.98 -1.57
CA LEU A 172 6.22 14.90 -2.17
C LEU A 172 7.01 16.21 -2.02
N LEU A 173 6.36 17.37 -1.85
CA LEU A 173 7.03 18.66 -1.62
C LEU A 173 7.82 18.67 -0.30
N ASP A 174 7.34 17.92 0.69
CA ASP A 174 7.94 17.80 2.02
C ASP A 174 8.68 16.45 2.20
N CYS A 175 9.11 15.84 1.09
CA CYS A 175 9.77 14.54 1.11
C CYS A 175 11.25 14.65 0.75
N ARG A 176 12.03 13.76 1.35
CA ARG A 176 13.39 13.46 0.92
C ARG A 176 13.39 12.19 0.06
N GLN A 177 13.99 12.25 -1.12
CA GLN A 177 14.20 11.05 -1.93
C GLN A 177 15.28 10.17 -1.30
N VAL A 178 14.99 8.88 -1.23
CA VAL A 178 15.97 7.85 -0.83
C VAL A 178 16.64 7.32 -2.07
N THR A 179 17.97 7.42 -2.13
CA THR A 179 18.76 6.92 -3.26
C THR A 179 19.48 5.63 -2.90
N ARG A 180 19.90 4.87 -3.92
CA ARG A 180 20.69 3.65 -3.72
C ARG A 180 21.97 3.96 -2.95
N GLU A 181 22.67 5.05 -3.29
CA GLU A 181 23.91 5.49 -2.64
C GLU A 181 23.67 5.79 -1.15
N SER A 182 22.53 6.40 -0.81
CA SER A 182 22.19 6.71 0.58
C SER A 182 21.97 5.44 1.42
N VAL A 183 21.41 4.39 0.83
CA VAL A 183 21.20 3.08 1.48
C VAL A 183 22.51 2.29 1.60
N GLU A 184 23.36 2.35 0.58
CA GLU A 184 24.68 1.71 0.59
C GLU A 184 25.60 2.30 1.66
N GLN A 185 25.46 3.58 1.97
CA GLN A 185 26.20 4.27 3.04
C GLN A 185 25.73 3.94 4.46
N TRP A 186 24.63 3.19 4.62
CA TRP A 186 24.20 2.75 5.94
C TRP A 186 25.24 1.81 6.56
N SER A 187 25.52 2.03 7.86
CA SER A 187 26.43 1.16 8.59
C SER A 187 25.97 -0.32 8.53
N VAL A 188 26.91 -1.23 8.55
CA VAL A 188 26.65 -2.69 8.58
C VAL A 188 25.73 -3.04 9.74
N THR A 189 25.95 -2.42 10.91
CA THR A 189 25.11 -2.62 12.10
C THR A 189 23.65 -2.19 11.87
N ARG A 190 23.42 -1.04 11.20
CA ARG A 190 22.07 -0.59 10.84
C ARG A 190 21.39 -1.54 9.88
N ARG A 191 22.11 -2.03 8.87
CA ARG A 191 21.57 -2.98 7.88
C ARG A 191 21.23 -4.32 8.54
N LEU A 192 22.11 -4.87 9.35
CA LEU A 192 21.85 -6.09 10.12
C LEU A 192 20.66 -5.93 11.07
N TRP A 193 20.57 -4.79 11.74
CA TRP A 193 19.45 -4.48 12.63
C TRP A 193 18.11 -4.45 11.88
N ASN A 194 18.02 -3.71 10.77
CA ASN A 194 16.81 -3.63 9.97
C ASN A 194 16.37 -5.03 9.48
N ASN A 195 17.32 -5.83 8.99
CA ASN A 195 17.04 -7.18 8.51
C ASN A 195 16.61 -8.13 9.63
N ALA A 196 17.26 -8.07 10.80
CA ALA A 196 16.89 -8.88 11.96
C ALA A 196 15.45 -8.55 12.42
N ILE A 197 15.09 -7.26 12.45
CA ILE A 197 13.73 -6.84 12.78
C ILE A 197 12.73 -7.30 11.70
N ALA A 198 13.08 -7.27 10.43
CA ALA A 198 12.20 -7.73 9.36
C ALA A 198 11.87 -9.23 9.48
N VAL A 199 12.80 -10.04 9.95
CA VAL A 199 12.57 -11.48 10.21
C VAL A 199 11.57 -11.69 11.35
N VAL A 200 11.61 -10.83 12.38
CA VAL A 200 10.67 -10.89 13.52
C VAL A 200 9.38 -10.12 13.24
N GLY A 201 9.42 -9.17 12.28
CA GLY A 201 8.31 -8.31 11.89
C GLY A 201 6.97 -9.01 11.59
N PRO A 202 6.96 -10.23 11.03
CA PRO A 202 5.73 -11.00 10.82
C PRO A 202 4.95 -11.34 12.09
N VAL A 203 5.58 -11.24 13.26
CA VAL A 203 4.98 -11.57 14.57
C VAL A 203 4.55 -10.28 15.31
N LEU A 204 4.92 -9.12 14.80
CA LEU A 204 4.65 -7.80 15.35
C LEU A 204 3.49 -7.12 14.62
#